data_e9bfd02ef6aca310a1de18cbb3e96eaf
#
_entry.id   e9bfd02ef6aca310a1de18cbb3e96eaf
#
_cell.length_a   1.000
_cell.length_b   1.000
_cell.length_c   1.000
_cell.angle_alpha   90.00
_cell.angle_beta   90.00
_cell.angle_gamma   90.00
#
_symmetry.space_group_name_H-M   'P 1'
#
loop_
_entity.id
_entity.type
_entity.pdbx_description
1 polymer ?
#
loop_
_entity_poly.entity_id
_entity_poly.type
_entity_poly.pdbx_seq_one_letter_code
_entity_poly.pdbx_strand_id
1 'polypeptide(L)'
;VFLGEWEGGIMRIRAAAGDPIFAQMQEQQRWDVIPGGESWDALNTRLMRGLGRIHAAHPDEKVVAVVHGGVIGHLVAHASGAQPFAFNGADNGSITHLVMHGTQIKVRSFNDSTHVQTTLHDGSGQLT
;
A
#
# COMPACT_ATOMS: atom_id res chain seq x y z
N VAL A 1 -6.22 -2.55 0.63
CA VAL A 1 -7.13 -1.60 -0.03
C VAL A 1 -8.31 -2.38 -0.57
N PHE A 2 -9.51 -1.85 -0.39
CA PHE A 2 -10.71 -2.43 -0.99
C PHE A 2 -10.93 -1.80 -2.37
N LEU A 3 -11.01 -2.65 -3.41
CA LEU A 3 -11.04 -2.22 -4.81
C LEU A 3 -12.47 -2.22 -5.43
N GLY A 4 -13.50 -2.35 -4.60
CA GLY A 4 -14.88 -2.32 -5.08
C GLY A 4 -15.14 -3.39 -6.15
N GLU A 5 -15.67 -2.97 -7.30
CA GLU A 5 -15.97 -3.86 -8.43
C GLU A 5 -14.72 -4.50 -9.06
N TRP A 6 -13.51 -4.06 -8.70
CA TRP A 6 -12.27 -4.57 -9.26
C TRP A 6 -11.54 -5.55 -8.34
N GLU A 7 -12.22 -6.06 -7.32
CA GLU A 7 -11.71 -7.16 -6.49
C GLU A 7 -11.49 -8.45 -7.32
N GLY A 8 -10.82 -9.45 -6.70
CA GLY A 8 -10.64 -10.76 -7.32
C GLY A 8 -9.72 -10.79 -8.55
N GLY A 9 -8.81 -9.82 -8.67
CA GLY A 9 -7.84 -9.75 -9.78
C GLY A 9 -8.33 -8.96 -11.00
N ILE A 10 -9.56 -8.44 -10.98
CA ILE A 10 -10.14 -7.66 -12.09
C ILE A 10 -9.30 -6.42 -12.38
N MET A 11 -8.71 -5.79 -11.37
CA MET A 11 -7.83 -4.63 -11.56
C MET A 11 -6.71 -4.90 -12.57
N ARG A 12 -6.05 -6.05 -12.52
CA ARG A 12 -4.98 -6.41 -13.47
C ARG A 12 -5.51 -6.57 -14.90
N ILE A 13 -6.69 -7.16 -15.05
CA ILE A 13 -7.35 -7.36 -16.34
C ILE A 13 -7.71 -5.99 -16.94
N ARG A 14 -8.28 -5.10 -16.15
CA ARG A 14 -8.66 -3.76 -16.57
C ARG A 14 -7.44 -2.89 -16.91
N ALA A 15 -6.39 -2.96 -16.11
CA ALA A 15 -5.13 -2.28 -16.39
C ALA A 15 -4.51 -2.74 -17.71
N ALA A 16 -4.44 -4.06 -17.93
CA ALA A 16 -3.92 -4.64 -19.18
C ALA A 16 -4.76 -4.30 -20.41
N ALA A 17 -6.07 -4.12 -20.25
CA ALA A 17 -7.00 -3.72 -21.31
C ALA A 17 -6.98 -2.21 -21.59
N GLY A 18 -6.22 -1.41 -20.85
CA GLY A 18 -6.20 0.05 -21.00
C GLY A 18 -7.51 0.73 -20.59
N ASP A 19 -8.19 0.19 -19.59
CA ASP A 19 -9.47 0.74 -19.11
C ASP A 19 -9.32 2.22 -18.72
N PRO A 20 -10.18 3.12 -19.19
CA PRO A 20 -10.11 4.55 -18.87
C PRO A 20 -10.18 4.85 -17.36
N ILE A 21 -10.93 4.06 -16.60
CA ILE A 21 -11.01 4.19 -15.13
C ILE A 21 -9.64 3.93 -14.51
N PHE A 22 -8.84 3.00 -15.04
CA PHE A 22 -7.50 2.77 -14.57
C PHE A 22 -6.59 3.99 -14.77
N ALA A 23 -6.63 4.61 -15.95
CA ALA A 23 -5.89 5.83 -16.23
C ALA A 23 -6.32 6.99 -15.32
N GLN A 24 -7.62 7.15 -15.13
CA GLN A 24 -8.19 8.17 -14.25
C GLN A 24 -7.79 7.94 -12.77
N MET A 25 -7.79 6.70 -12.30
CA MET A 25 -7.34 6.33 -10.96
C MET A 25 -5.86 6.71 -10.75
N GLN A 26 -5.01 6.44 -11.72
CA GLN A 26 -3.59 6.82 -11.67
C GLN A 26 -3.39 8.33 -11.69
N GLU A 27 -4.10 9.04 -12.56
CA GLU A 27 -4.02 10.50 -12.67
C GLU A 27 -4.47 11.20 -11.38
N GLN A 28 -5.61 10.77 -10.83
CA GLN A 28 -6.18 11.34 -9.61
C GLN A 28 -5.55 10.79 -8.33
N GLN A 29 -4.75 9.74 -8.42
CA GLN A 29 -4.12 9.05 -7.30
C GLN A 29 -5.15 8.62 -6.23
N ARG A 30 -6.25 8.04 -6.65
CA ARG A 30 -7.38 7.66 -5.80
C ARG A 30 -7.94 6.30 -6.18
N TRP A 31 -8.13 5.44 -5.16
CA TRP A 31 -8.76 4.13 -5.35
C TRP A 31 -10.28 4.20 -5.55
N ASP A 32 -10.93 5.19 -4.99
CA ASP A 32 -12.38 5.39 -5.06
C ASP A 32 -12.87 5.99 -6.41
N VAL A 33 -11.98 6.14 -7.38
CA VAL A 33 -12.35 6.27 -8.81
C VAL A 33 -12.95 4.96 -9.33
N ILE A 34 -12.49 3.83 -8.78
CA ILE A 34 -13.09 2.52 -9.04
C ILE A 34 -14.46 2.46 -8.35
N PRO A 35 -15.53 2.07 -9.06
CA PRO A 35 -16.86 1.95 -8.45
C PRO A 35 -16.84 1.06 -7.19
N GLY A 36 -17.28 1.62 -6.07
CA GLY A 36 -17.24 0.95 -4.77
C GLY A 36 -15.86 0.82 -4.13
N GLY A 37 -14.83 1.45 -4.72
CA GLY A 37 -13.48 1.48 -4.16
C GLY A 37 -13.37 2.28 -2.86
N GLU A 38 -12.37 1.96 -2.06
CA GLU A 38 -12.13 2.59 -0.75
C GLU A 38 -11.50 3.99 -0.93
N SER A 39 -12.06 5.01 -0.28
CA SER A 39 -11.47 6.35 -0.29
C SER A 39 -10.16 6.40 0.51
N TRP A 40 -9.34 7.43 0.27
CA TRP A 40 -8.12 7.66 1.03
C TRP A 40 -8.40 7.76 2.54
N ASP A 41 -9.42 8.53 2.93
CA ASP A 41 -9.74 8.74 4.34
C ASP A 41 -10.27 7.48 5.03
N ALA A 42 -11.09 6.69 4.34
CA ALA A 42 -11.58 5.42 4.85
C ALA A 42 -10.42 4.44 5.07
N LEU A 43 -9.54 4.30 4.08
CA LEU A 43 -8.34 3.47 4.18
C LEU A 43 -7.43 3.95 5.32
N ASN A 44 -7.14 5.23 5.38
CA ASN A 44 -6.29 5.82 6.42
C ASN A 44 -6.86 5.55 7.83
N THR A 45 -8.14 5.82 8.03
CA THR A 45 -8.82 5.59 9.32
C THR A 45 -8.73 4.13 9.75
N ARG A 46 -8.96 3.21 8.82
CA ARG A 46 -8.90 1.77 9.08
C ARG A 46 -7.47 1.32 9.41
N LEU A 47 -6.47 1.79 8.67
CA LEU A 47 -5.08 1.44 8.89
C LEU A 47 -4.54 2.00 10.21
N MET A 48 -4.81 3.26 10.50
CA MET A 48 -4.36 3.89 11.75
C MET A 48 -5.00 3.22 12.97
N ARG A 49 -6.27 2.80 12.88
CA ARG A 49 -6.92 2.00 13.93
C ARG A 49 -6.24 0.64 14.11
N GLY A 50 -5.89 -0.04 13.01
CA GLY A 50 -5.19 -1.32 13.05
C GLY A 50 -3.81 -1.21 13.69
N LEU A 51 -3.02 -0.24 13.24
CA LEU A 51 -1.69 0.03 13.79
C LEU A 51 -1.74 0.43 15.26
N GLY A 52 -2.71 1.26 15.66
CA GLY A 52 -2.90 1.65 17.05
C GLY A 52 -3.17 0.46 17.96
N ARG A 53 -3.96 -0.52 17.51
CA ARG A 53 -4.20 -1.77 18.26
C ARG A 53 -2.93 -2.61 18.39
N ILE A 54 -2.15 -2.73 17.32
CA ILE A 54 -0.88 -3.47 17.32
C ILE A 54 0.09 -2.79 18.30
N HIS A 55 0.25 -1.48 18.20
CA HIS A 55 1.14 -0.72 19.06
C HIS A 55 0.75 -0.83 20.56
N ALA A 56 -0.55 -0.78 20.87
CA ALA A 56 -1.03 -0.92 22.23
C ALA A 56 -0.83 -2.34 22.81
N ALA A 57 -0.94 -3.36 21.96
CA ALA A 57 -0.75 -4.75 22.37
C ALA A 57 0.73 -5.16 22.48
N HIS A 58 1.62 -4.47 21.75
CA HIS A 58 3.04 -4.82 21.61
C HIS A 58 3.93 -3.58 21.81
N PRO A 59 3.90 -2.94 23.00
CA PRO A 59 4.75 -1.78 23.27
C PRO A 59 6.22 -2.19 23.23
N ASP A 60 7.05 -1.38 22.56
CA ASP A 60 8.50 -1.57 22.44
C ASP A 60 8.94 -2.89 21.77
N GLU A 61 8.03 -3.58 21.09
CA GLU A 61 8.33 -4.81 20.38
C GLU A 61 8.49 -4.58 18.87
N LYS A 62 9.19 -5.52 18.22
CA LYS A 62 9.22 -5.62 16.77
C LYS A 62 8.10 -6.54 16.31
N VAL A 63 7.22 -6.00 15.48
CA VAL A 63 6.10 -6.74 14.91
C VAL A 63 6.26 -6.83 13.40
N VAL A 64 6.04 -8.02 12.84
CA VAL A 64 5.98 -8.22 11.39
C VAL A 64 4.52 -8.27 10.96
N ALA A 65 4.13 -7.38 10.06
CA ALA A 65 2.82 -7.36 9.44
C ALA A 65 2.94 -7.72 7.95
N VAL A 66 2.28 -8.77 7.52
CA VAL A 66 2.23 -9.17 6.10
C VAL A 66 1.00 -8.53 5.48
N VAL A 67 1.23 -7.63 4.52
CA VAL A 67 0.17 -6.81 3.90
C VAL A 67 0.42 -6.61 2.41
N HIS A 68 -0.56 -6.09 1.69
CA HIS A 68 -0.44 -5.79 0.27
C HIS A 68 0.28 -4.46 0.00
N GLY A 69 0.91 -4.33 -1.18
CA GLY A 69 1.66 -3.16 -1.62
C GLY A 69 0.88 -1.85 -1.53
N GLY A 70 -0.42 -1.84 -1.84
CA GLY A 70 -1.27 -0.66 -1.69
C GLY A 70 -1.42 -0.16 -0.24
N VAL A 71 -1.36 -1.07 0.75
CA VAL A 71 -1.33 -0.71 2.18
C VAL A 71 0.03 -0.11 2.55
N ILE A 72 1.11 -0.73 2.07
CA ILE A 72 2.48 -0.24 2.30
C ILE A 72 2.64 1.17 1.73
N GLY A 73 2.28 1.37 0.47
CA GLY A 73 2.35 2.66 -0.21
C GLY A 73 1.56 3.75 0.52
N HIS A 74 0.34 3.41 0.95
CA HIS A 74 -0.49 4.34 1.73
C HIS A 74 0.18 4.78 3.04
N LEU A 75 0.70 3.83 3.83
CA LEU A 75 1.32 4.13 5.11
C LEU A 75 2.59 4.98 4.95
N VAL A 76 3.41 4.69 3.93
CA VAL A 76 4.61 5.48 3.65
C VAL A 76 4.26 6.88 3.15
N ALA A 77 3.27 7.02 2.26
CA ALA A 77 2.78 8.31 1.79
C ALA A 77 2.20 9.14 2.94
N HIS A 78 1.37 8.53 3.79
CA HIS A 78 0.82 9.18 4.98
C HIS A 78 1.94 9.67 5.93
N ALA A 79 2.90 8.82 6.24
CA ALA A 79 3.98 9.12 7.17
C ALA A 79 4.95 10.21 6.66
N SER A 80 5.15 10.29 5.34
CA SER A 80 6.07 11.25 4.70
C SER A 80 5.39 12.53 4.22
N GLY A 81 4.05 12.59 4.21
CA GLY A 81 3.29 13.69 3.62
C GLY A 81 3.39 13.75 2.10
N ALA A 82 3.71 12.63 1.46
CA ALA A 82 3.83 12.54 0.00
C ALA A 82 2.45 12.43 -0.68
N GLN A 83 2.45 12.51 -2.00
CA GLN A 83 1.27 12.26 -2.82
C GLN A 83 0.76 10.81 -2.60
N PRO A 84 -0.56 10.58 -2.69
CA PRO A 84 -1.17 9.29 -2.32
C PRO A 84 -0.54 8.05 -2.97
N PHE A 85 -0.17 8.12 -4.25
CA PHE A 85 0.39 6.98 -4.98
C PHE A 85 1.92 7.02 -5.14
N ALA A 86 2.60 7.97 -4.48
CA ALA A 86 4.04 8.13 -4.60
C ALA A 86 4.85 6.88 -4.24
N PHE A 87 4.30 6.00 -3.41
CA PHE A 87 4.94 4.77 -2.95
C PHE A 87 4.14 3.50 -3.30
N ASN A 88 3.27 3.57 -4.30
CA ASN A 88 2.62 2.37 -4.81
C ASN A 88 3.64 1.48 -5.55
N GLY A 89 3.42 0.16 -5.50
CA GLY A 89 4.25 -0.80 -6.22
C GLY A 89 5.41 -1.35 -5.40
N ALA A 90 5.25 -1.53 -4.09
CA ALA A 90 6.20 -2.32 -3.31
C ALA A 90 6.30 -3.75 -3.85
N ASP A 91 7.53 -4.25 -4.01
CA ASP A 91 7.82 -5.57 -4.56
C ASP A 91 7.33 -6.70 -3.64
N ASN A 92 6.96 -7.82 -4.23
CA ASN A 92 6.59 -9.00 -3.46
C ASN A 92 7.78 -9.49 -2.61
N GLY A 93 7.53 -9.71 -1.33
CA GLY A 93 8.56 -10.13 -0.37
C GLY A 93 9.49 -9.00 0.09
N SER A 94 9.29 -7.76 -0.36
CA SER A 94 10.06 -6.62 0.16
C SER A 94 9.74 -6.31 1.62
N ILE A 95 10.67 -5.68 2.31
CA ILE A 95 10.52 -5.22 3.68
C ILE A 95 10.45 -3.69 3.69
N THR A 96 9.40 -3.15 4.30
CA THR A 96 9.29 -1.73 4.62
C THR A 96 9.32 -1.58 6.13
N HIS A 97 10.27 -0.81 6.64
CA HIS A 97 10.46 -0.62 8.09
C HIS A 97 9.88 0.72 8.53
N LEU A 98 8.89 0.64 9.40
CA LEU A 98 8.24 1.77 10.04
C LEU A 98 8.49 1.74 11.54
N VAL A 99 8.63 2.91 12.16
CA VAL A 99 8.73 3.04 13.62
C VAL A 99 7.57 3.91 14.10
N MET A 100 6.84 3.42 15.08
CA MET A 100 5.73 4.15 15.68
C MET A 100 6.14 4.78 17.01
N HIS A 101 5.73 6.03 17.20
CA HIS A 101 5.78 6.74 18.48
C HIS A 101 4.40 7.35 18.74
N GLY A 102 3.59 6.66 19.55
CA GLY A 102 2.17 7.01 19.69
C GLY A 102 1.45 6.89 18.33
N THR A 103 0.91 8.01 17.82
CA THR A 103 0.24 8.08 16.52
C THR A 103 1.19 8.49 15.37
N GLN A 104 2.43 8.86 15.68
CA GLN A 104 3.41 9.25 14.66
C GLN A 104 4.09 8.03 14.07
N ILE A 105 4.23 8.03 12.76
CA ILE A 105 4.94 6.99 12.01
C ILE A 105 6.18 7.61 11.38
N LYS A 106 7.34 6.98 11.57
CA LYS A 106 8.59 7.33 10.89
C LYS A 106 8.99 6.21 9.94
N VAL A 107 9.26 6.55 8.70
CA VAL A 107 9.78 5.61 7.70
C VAL A 107 11.28 5.45 7.91
N ARG A 108 11.76 4.21 8.06
CA ARG A 108 13.19 3.87 8.13
C ARG A 108 13.73 3.34 6.81
N SER A 109 12.94 2.48 6.15
CA SER A 109 13.22 2.00 4.80
C SER A 109 11.91 1.72 4.07
N PHE A 110 11.96 1.76 2.75
CA PHE A 110 10.86 1.39 1.87
C PHE A 110 11.35 0.41 0.82
N ASN A 111 10.56 -0.63 0.56
CA ASN A 111 10.75 -1.58 -0.54
C ASN A 111 12.14 -2.24 -0.56
N ASP A 112 12.70 -2.58 0.60
CA ASP A 112 13.97 -3.30 0.66
C ASP A 112 13.77 -4.76 0.25
N SER A 113 14.28 -5.12 -0.92
CA SER A 113 14.24 -6.47 -1.49
C SER A 113 15.62 -7.13 -1.59
N THR A 114 16.64 -6.59 -0.92
CA THR A 114 18.03 -7.07 -0.99
C THR A 114 18.20 -8.53 -0.55
N HIS A 115 17.30 -9.03 0.29
CA HIS A 115 17.27 -10.43 0.75
C HIS A 115 16.55 -11.38 -0.21
N VAL A 116 15.88 -10.85 -1.24
CA VAL A 116 15.17 -11.62 -2.27
C VAL A 116 16.07 -11.76 -3.48
N GLN A 117 16.26 -12.99 -3.98
CA GLN A 117 17.08 -13.20 -5.19
C GLN A 117 16.45 -12.52 -6.41
N THR A 118 17.28 -11.93 -7.24
CA THR A 118 16.92 -11.14 -8.44
C THR A 118 16.02 -11.83 -9.46
N THR A 119 15.86 -13.15 -9.40
CA THR A 119 14.95 -13.92 -10.26
C THR A 119 13.45 -13.62 -10.04
N LEU A 120 13.10 -12.87 -8.98
CA LEU A 120 11.73 -12.40 -8.75
C LEU A 120 11.48 -11.00 -9.34
N HIS A 121 12.50 -10.36 -9.88
CA HIS A 121 12.44 -9.06 -10.55
C HIS A 121 12.23 -9.22 -12.06
N ASP A 122 11.10 -9.69 -12.45
CA ASP A 122 10.71 -9.51 -13.84
C ASP A 122 9.81 -8.28 -13.97
N GLY A 123 10.19 -7.15 -13.78
CA GLY A 123 9.53 -5.83 -13.94
C GLY A 123 8.06 -5.73 -14.37
N SER A 124 7.39 -6.85 -14.52
CA SER A 124 5.99 -6.96 -14.96
C SER A 124 4.97 -6.91 -13.80
N GLY A 125 5.45 -6.93 -12.56
CA GLY A 125 4.61 -7.02 -11.36
C GLY A 125 4.22 -5.70 -10.70
N GLN A 126 4.28 -4.60 -11.40
CA GLN A 126 4.24 -3.25 -10.80
C GLN A 126 2.90 -2.79 -10.25
N LEU A 127 1.88 -3.62 -10.22
CA LEU A 127 0.54 -3.21 -9.76
C LEU A 127 -0.06 -4.28 -8.85
N THR A 128 0.55 -4.48 -7.73
CA THR A 128 -0.08 -5.28 -6.67
C THR A 128 -0.45 -4.45 -5.47
#